data_e038a44f47d5b68912a0a98968b2d7de
#
_entry.id   e038a44f47d5b68912a0a98968b2d7de
#
_cell.length_a   1.000
_cell.length_b   1.000
_cell.length_c   1.000
_cell.angle_alpha   90.00
_cell.angle_beta   90.00
_cell.angle_gamma   90.00
#
_symmetry.space_group_name_H-M   'P 1'
#
loop_
_entity.id
_entity.type
_entity.pdbx_description
1 polymer ?
#
loop_
_entity_poly.entity_id
_entity_poly.type
_entity_poly.pdbx_seq_one_letter_code
_entity_poly.pdbx_strand_id
1 'polypeptide(L)'
;MYHLNGYQALQYSRIRHIDSDFNRTGRQRKVIEQLIVKAKTMSFGTLNTILNQVLPQVATNMSGDELMGYALNAGSYANYAIDTSFHLPENGKYKGWTLPGGGASLRLTDPVESVKSLHEWIYS
;
A
#
# COMPACT_ATOMS: atom_id res chain seq x y z
N MET A 1 -6.66 11.16 -18.24
CA MET A 1 -5.70 10.39 -17.42
C MET A 1 -4.32 11.00 -17.63
N TYR A 2 -3.62 11.41 -16.59
CA TYR A 2 -2.29 12.03 -16.73
C TYR A 2 -1.22 10.96 -16.61
N HIS A 3 -0.25 10.96 -17.54
CA HIS A 3 0.92 10.11 -17.45
C HIS A 3 1.99 10.80 -16.62
N LEU A 4 2.35 10.19 -15.49
CA LEU A 4 3.42 10.67 -14.62
C LEU A 4 4.69 9.88 -14.91
N ASN A 5 5.83 10.57 -14.98
CA ASN A 5 7.13 9.88 -14.92
C ASN A 5 7.45 9.46 -13.46
N GLY A 6 8.54 8.69 -13.27
CA GLY A 6 8.87 8.16 -11.94
C GLY A 6 9.11 9.24 -10.88
N TYR A 7 9.76 10.36 -11.25
CA TYR A 7 9.97 11.49 -10.36
C TYR A 7 8.63 12.14 -9.95
N GLN A 8 7.74 12.38 -10.92
CA GLN A 8 6.42 12.96 -10.67
C GLN A 8 5.55 12.04 -9.81
N ALA A 9 5.58 10.72 -10.04
CA ALA A 9 4.86 9.75 -9.23
C ALA A 9 5.35 9.75 -7.77
N LEU A 10 6.68 9.84 -7.58
CA LEU A 10 7.28 9.97 -6.24
C LEU A 10 6.83 11.28 -5.58
N GLN A 11 6.89 12.42 -6.28
CA GLN A 11 6.44 13.70 -5.72
C GLN A 11 4.96 13.67 -5.37
N TYR A 12 4.11 13.10 -6.24
CA TYR A 12 2.67 12.91 -5.97
C TYR A 12 2.41 12.13 -4.68
N SER A 13 3.15 11.05 -4.45
CA SER A 13 3.04 10.25 -3.21
C SER A 13 3.51 10.98 -1.96
N ARG A 14 4.37 12.01 -2.12
CA ARG A 14 5.00 12.78 -1.04
C ARG A 14 4.29 14.08 -0.71
N ILE A 15 3.25 14.47 -1.45
CA ILE A 15 2.50 15.70 -1.20
C ILE A 15 1.99 15.70 0.25
N ARG A 16 2.30 16.79 0.98
CA ARG A 16 1.87 17.05 2.36
C ARG A 16 1.28 18.46 2.45
N HIS A 17 0.59 18.74 3.52
CA HIS A 17 0.08 20.07 3.88
C HIS A 17 -1.04 20.64 3.00
N ILE A 18 -1.58 19.86 2.05
CA ILE A 18 -2.75 20.26 1.26
C ILE A 18 -4.03 19.57 1.74
N ASP A 19 -3.90 18.44 2.43
CA ASP A 19 -5.03 17.62 2.90
C ASP A 19 -4.61 16.69 4.06
N SER A 20 -5.50 15.76 4.44
CA SER A 20 -5.29 14.82 5.53
C SER A 20 -4.20 13.77 5.21
N ASP A 21 -3.65 13.17 6.27
CA ASP A 21 -2.72 12.05 6.14
C ASP A 21 -3.36 10.82 5.45
N PHE A 22 -4.67 10.64 5.59
CA PHE A 22 -5.42 9.61 4.86
C PHE A 22 -5.38 9.81 3.35
N ASN A 23 -5.51 11.05 2.90
CA ASN A 23 -5.40 11.37 1.47
C ASN A 23 -4.00 11.14 0.94
N ARG A 24 -2.96 11.42 1.74
CA ARG A 24 -1.56 11.06 1.40
C ARG A 24 -1.42 9.55 1.25
N THR A 25 -1.88 8.76 2.21
CA THR A 25 -1.86 7.30 2.16
C THR A 25 -2.65 6.76 0.96
N GLY A 26 -3.79 7.39 0.63
CA GLY A 26 -4.55 7.10 -0.57
C GLY A 26 -3.76 7.33 -1.86
N ARG A 27 -2.99 8.43 -1.94
CA ARG A 27 -2.09 8.69 -3.08
C ARG A 27 -0.98 7.65 -3.19
N GLN A 28 -0.39 7.24 -2.08
CA GLN A 28 0.64 6.19 -2.04
C GLN A 28 0.09 4.85 -2.54
N ARG A 29 -1.10 4.45 -2.07
CA ARG A 29 -1.78 3.24 -2.56
C ARG A 29 -2.03 3.28 -4.05
N LYS A 30 -2.52 4.40 -4.59
CA LYS A 30 -2.73 4.58 -6.05
C LYS A 30 -1.44 4.43 -6.84
N VAL A 31 -0.32 4.95 -6.35
CA VAL A 31 0.97 4.77 -7.03
C VAL A 31 1.38 3.31 -7.05
N ILE A 32 1.27 2.59 -5.92
CA ILE A 32 1.58 1.16 -5.83
C ILE A 32 0.66 0.35 -6.76
N GLU A 33 -0.64 0.61 -6.76
CA GLU A 33 -1.61 -0.04 -7.66
C GLU A 33 -1.20 0.12 -9.12
N GLN A 34 -0.88 1.34 -9.55
CA GLN A 34 -0.46 1.59 -10.93
C GLN A 34 0.90 0.95 -11.27
N LEU A 35 1.82 0.86 -10.32
CA LEU A 35 3.07 0.11 -10.51
C LEU A 35 2.81 -1.37 -10.72
N ILE A 36 1.89 -1.98 -9.97
CA ILE A 36 1.54 -3.39 -10.13
C ILE A 36 0.83 -3.63 -11.48
N VAL A 37 -0.13 -2.77 -11.85
CA VAL A 37 -0.78 -2.84 -13.17
C VAL A 37 0.26 -2.77 -14.28
N LYS A 38 1.23 -1.87 -14.18
CA LYS A 38 2.31 -1.74 -15.16
C LYS A 38 3.23 -2.96 -15.15
N ALA A 39 3.59 -3.49 -13.98
CA ALA A 39 4.43 -4.68 -13.86
C ALA A 39 3.79 -5.91 -14.55
N LYS A 40 2.47 -6.07 -14.45
CA LYS A 40 1.73 -7.16 -15.14
C LYS A 40 1.83 -7.11 -16.67
N THR A 41 2.14 -5.95 -17.23
CA THR A 41 2.30 -5.75 -18.70
C THR A 41 3.75 -5.85 -19.18
N MET A 42 4.70 -5.98 -18.27
CA MET A 42 6.13 -6.04 -18.61
C MET A 42 6.55 -7.44 -19.04
N SER A 43 7.58 -7.52 -19.90
CA SER A 43 8.22 -8.79 -20.19
C SER A 43 8.97 -9.33 -18.95
N PHE A 44 9.12 -10.64 -18.85
CA PHE A 44 9.86 -11.28 -17.77
C PHE A 44 11.29 -10.73 -17.65
N GLY A 45 11.99 -10.51 -18.77
CA GLY A 45 13.34 -9.95 -18.77
C GLY A 45 13.41 -8.54 -18.18
N THR A 46 12.46 -7.67 -18.55
CA THR A 46 12.35 -6.31 -17.99
C THR A 46 12.06 -6.36 -16.49
N LEU A 47 11.12 -7.21 -16.07
CA LEU A 47 10.76 -7.36 -14.66
C LEU A 47 11.95 -7.86 -13.83
N ASN A 48 12.68 -8.87 -14.32
CA ASN A 48 13.88 -9.38 -13.66
C ASN A 48 14.97 -8.31 -13.51
N THR A 49 15.17 -7.49 -14.54
CA THR A 49 16.13 -6.37 -14.47
C THR A 49 15.75 -5.37 -13.38
N ILE A 50 14.46 -4.99 -13.29
CA ILE A 50 13.96 -4.08 -12.27
C ILE A 50 14.12 -4.69 -10.87
N LEU A 51 13.76 -5.96 -10.70
CA LEU A 51 13.89 -6.66 -9.42
C LEU A 51 15.33 -6.71 -8.93
N ASN A 52 16.28 -7.01 -9.80
CA ASN A 52 17.70 -7.04 -9.44
C ASN A 52 18.26 -5.65 -9.02
N GLN A 53 17.67 -4.57 -9.50
CA GLN A 53 18.03 -3.21 -9.09
C GLN A 53 17.36 -2.78 -7.78
N VAL A 54 16.15 -3.24 -7.52
CA VAL A 54 15.33 -2.80 -6.38
C VAL A 54 15.57 -3.68 -5.14
N LEU A 55 15.66 -5.00 -5.30
CA LEU A 55 15.79 -5.93 -4.16
C LEU A 55 16.96 -5.61 -3.21
N PRO A 56 18.15 -5.21 -3.67
CA PRO A 56 19.25 -4.85 -2.77
C PRO A 56 18.96 -3.62 -1.89
N GLN A 57 17.94 -2.83 -2.23
CA GLN A 57 17.54 -1.62 -1.48
C GLN A 57 16.38 -1.89 -0.51
N VAL A 58 15.82 -3.10 -0.51
CA VAL A 58 14.69 -3.48 0.35
C VAL A 58 15.21 -4.19 1.59
N ALA A 59 14.99 -3.58 2.75
CA ALA A 59 15.21 -4.25 4.03
C ALA A 59 13.96 -5.08 4.39
N THR A 60 14.12 -6.37 4.59
CA THR A 60 13.04 -7.29 4.95
C THR A 60 13.53 -8.34 5.93
N ASN A 61 12.63 -8.88 6.73
CA ASN A 61 12.87 -10.03 7.60
C ASN A 61 12.50 -11.37 6.94
N MET A 62 12.11 -11.35 5.67
CA MET A 62 11.82 -12.56 4.91
C MET A 62 13.12 -13.27 4.53
N SER A 63 13.12 -14.58 4.64
CA SER A 63 14.21 -15.43 4.15
C SER A 63 14.25 -15.52 2.62
N GLY A 64 15.40 -15.92 2.06
CA GLY A 64 15.53 -16.15 0.62
C GLY A 64 14.56 -17.21 0.10
N ASP A 65 14.30 -18.26 0.88
CA ASP A 65 13.39 -19.33 0.52
C ASP A 65 11.93 -18.87 0.46
N GLU A 66 11.51 -18.02 1.40
CA GLU A 66 10.17 -17.40 1.38
C GLU A 66 10.01 -16.51 0.15
N LEU A 67 11.00 -15.66 -0.15
CA LEU A 67 11.00 -14.82 -1.36
C LEU A 67 10.92 -15.65 -2.63
N MET A 68 11.68 -16.76 -2.71
CA MET A 68 11.62 -17.68 -3.84
C MET A 68 10.24 -18.33 -3.96
N GLY A 69 9.63 -18.74 -2.85
CA GLY A 69 8.27 -19.29 -2.82
C GLY A 69 7.23 -18.31 -3.41
N TYR A 70 7.30 -17.04 -3.05
CA TYR A 70 6.44 -16.01 -3.63
C TYR A 70 6.74 -15.77 -5.12
N ALA A 71 8.01 -15.76 -5.52
CA ALA A 71 8.40 -15.58 -6.92
C ALA A 71 7.88 -16.71 -7.83
N LEU A 72 7.95 -17.96 -7.37
CA LEU A 72 7.42 -19.12 -8.10
C LEU A 72 5.89 -19.06 -8.28
N ASN A 73 5.18 -18.47 -7.32
CA ASN A 73 3.73 -18.30 -7.37
C ASN A 73 3.28 -16.97 -7.97
N ALA A 74 4.20 -16.12 -8.44
CA ALA A 74 3.88 -14.77 -8.94
C ALA A 74 2.87 -14.79 -10.11
N GLY A 75 2.92 -15.83 -10.97
CA GLY A 75 1.96 -16.01 -12.06
C GLY A 75 0.51 -16.18 -11.57
N SER A 76 0.32 -16.90 -10.47
CA SER A 76 -1.00 -17.04 -9.84
C SER A 76 -1.48 -15.72 -9.27
N TYR A 77 -0.61 -15.00 -8.55
CA TYR A 77 -0.95 -13.70 -7.95
C TYR A 77 -1.28 -12.62 -8.99
N ALA A 78 -0.71 -12.72 -10.19
CA ALA A 78 -0.99 -11.78 -11.27
C ALA A 78 -2.48 -11.76 -11.69
N ASN A 79 -3.22 -12.83 -11.43
CA ASN A 79 -4.65 -12.94 -11.75
C ASN A 79 -5.56 -12.31 -10.69
N TYR A 80 -5.05 -12.02 -9.50
CA TYR A 80 -5.85 -11.39 -8.45
C TYR A 80 -5.96 -9.88 -8.67
N ALA A 81 -7.16 -9.36 -8.41
CA ALA A 81 -7.38 -7.91 -8.30
C ALA A 81 -6.82 -7.41 -6.96
N ILE A 82 -6.31 -6.18 -6.97
CA ILE A 82 -5.91 -5.51 -5.74
C ILE A 82 -7.07 -4.62 -5.31
N ASP A 83 -7.67 -4.94 -4.17
CA ASP A 83 -8.65 -4.08 -3.55
C ASP A 83 -7.95 -3.13 -2.56
N THR A 84 -8.04 -1.85 -2.85
CA THR A 84 -7.52 -0.77 -1.99
C THR A 84 -8.64 0.04 -1.35
N SER A 85 -9.89 -0.43 -1.43
CA SER A 85 -11.07 0.29 -0.96
C SER A 85 -11.15 0.36 0.56
N PHE A 86 -10.71 -0.69 1.26
CA PHE A 86 -10.75 -0.75 2.71
C PHE A 86 -9.53 -0.13 3.38
N HIS A 87 -9.74 0.57 4.48
CA HIS A 87 -8.68 1.08 5.35
C HIS A 87 -9.16 1.20 6.80
N LEU A 88 -8.24 1.03 7.74
CA LEU A 88 -8.45 1.35 9.14
C LEU A 88 -7.60 2.56 9.56
N PRO A 89 -8.17 3.45 10.39
CA PRO A 89 -9.58 3.51 10.80
C PRO A 89 -10.48 3.92 9.65
N GLU A 90 -11.71 3.38 9.62
CA GLU A 90 -12.73 3.75 8.65
C GLU A 90 -13.16 5.21 8.84
N ASN A 91 -13.60 5.86 7.77
CA ASN A 91 -14.08 7.24 7.81
C ASN A 91 -15.25 7.38 8.81
N GLY A 92 -15.14 8.36 9.70
CA GLY A 92 -16.15 8.63 10.72
C GLY A 92 -16.08 7.73 11.97
N LYS A 93 -15.29 6.65 11.96
CA LYS A 93 -15.13 5.73 13.09
C LYS A 93 -13.90 6.03 13.96
N TYR A 94 -13.39 7.26 13.94
CA TYR A 94 -12.29 7.70 14.77
C TYR A 94 -12.44 9.15 15.21
N LYS A 95 -11.76 9.53 16.28
CA LYS A 95 -11.62 10.90 16.78
C LYS A 95 -10.16 11.27 16.92
N GLY A 96 -9.84 12.54 16.66
CA GLY A 96 -8.52 13.08 16.97
C GLY A 96 -8.27 13.03 18.47
N TRP A 97 -7.06 12.67 18.84
CA TRP A 97 -6.60 12.61 20.22
C TRP A 97 -5.22 13.27 20.32
N THR A 98 -5.02 14.07 21.37
CA THR A 98 -3.70 14.63 21.66
C THR A 98 -3.08 13.82 22.80
N LEU A 99 -1.91 13.28 22.56
CA LEU A 99 -1.16 12.53 23.56
C LEU A 99 -0.62 13.48 24.66
N PRO A 100 -0.41 12.99 25.88
CA PRO A 100 0.39 13.68 26.87
C PRO A 100 1.77 13.97 26.26
N GLY A 101 2.15 15.24 26.13
CA GLY A 101 3.37 15.66 25.42
C GLY A 101 3.13 16.27 24.02
N GLY A 102 1.87 16.44 23.59
CA GLY A 102 1.50 17.25 22.42
C GLY A 102 1.48 16.52 21.08
N GLY A 103 1.70 15.21 21.02
CA GLY A 103 1.61 14.42 19.78
C GLY A 103 0.15 14.22 19.34
N ALA A 104 -0.13 14.44 18.04
CA ALA A 104 -1.43 14.10 17.46
C ALA A 104 -1.56 12.58 17.25
N SER A 105 -2.70 12.02 17.59
CA SER A 105 -3.04 10.61 17.45
C SER A 105 -4.50 10.45 17.03
N LEU A 106 -4.87 9.25 16.62
CA LEU A 106 -6.25 8.87 16.33
C LEU A 106 -6.70 7.79 17.31
N ARG A 107 -7.92 7.91 17.80
CA ARG A 107 -8.55 6.92 18.66
C ARG A 107 -9.81 6.39 17.96
N LEU A 108 -9.91 5.08 17.81
CA LEU A 108 -11.12 4.43 17.31
C LEU A 108 -12.28 4.72 18.26
N THR A 109 -13.44 5.02 17.69
CA THR A 109 -14.69 5.22 18.47
C THR A 109 -15.21 3.89 19.01
N ASP A 110 -15.11 2.84 18.21
CA ASP A 110 -15.42 1.47 18.58
C ASP A 110 -14.39 0.51 17.97
N PRO A 111 -13.40 0.03 18.77
CA PRO A 111 -12.40 -0.93 18.29
C PRO A 111 -13.00 -2.30 17.91
N VAL A 112 -14.05 -2.75 18.60
CA VAL A 112 -14.68 -4.05 18.35
C VAL A 112 -15.38 -4.06 17.01
N GLU A 113 -16.15 -3.01 16.73
CA GLU A 113 -16.79 -2.80 15.43
C GLU A 113 -15.76 -2.73 14.31
N SER A 114 -14.64 -2.03 14.52
CA SER A 114 -13.57 -1.90 13.53
C SER A 114 -12.91 -3.25 13.20
N VAL A 115 -12.69 -4.10 14.21
CA VAL A 115 -12.18 -5.47 14.01
C VAL A 115 -13.20 -6.32 13.24
N LYS A 116 -14.49 -6.20 13.57
CA LYS A 116 -15.55 -6.92 12.85
C LYS A 116 -15.59 -6.53 11.38
N SER A 117 -15.59 -5.23 11.06
CA SER A 117 -15.55 -4.74 9.68
C SER A 117 -14.33 -5.26 8.91
N LEU A 118 -13.15 -5.31 9.57
CA LEU A 118 -11.94 -5.86 8.95
C LEU A 118 -12.10 -7.35 8.62
N HIS A 119 -12.64 -8.14 9.55
CA HIS A 119 -12.85 -9.57 9.34
C HIS A 119 -13.88 -9.82 8.23
N GLU A 120 -14.98 -9.07 8.21
CA GLU A 120 -15.98 -9.15 7.15
C GLU A 120 -15.35 -8.86 5.78
N TRP A 121 -14.47 -7.85 5.70
CA TRP A 121 -13.80 -7.53 4.43
C TRP A 121 -12.76 -8.56 3.99
N ILE A 122 -12.01 -9.18 4.92
CA ILE A 122 -10.97 -10.18 4.60
C ILE A 122 -11.58 -11.51 4.19
N TYR A 123 -12.71 -11.90 4.80
CA TYR A 123 -13.30 -13.24 4.66
C TYR A 123 -14.60 -13.28 3.89
N SER A 124 -15.00 -12.17 3.25
CA SER A 124 -16.20 -12.07 2.40
C SER A 124 -16.09 -12.78 1.06
#